data_a53f261ff62b7894340f25dd2151db2a
#
_entry.id   a53f261ff62b7894340f25dd2151db2a
#
_cell.length_a   1.000
_cell.length_b   1.000
_cell.length_c   1.000
_cell.angle_alpha   90.00
_cell.angle_beta   90.00
_cell.angle_gamma   90.00
#
_symmetry.space_group_name_H-M   'P 1'
#
loop_
_entity.id
_entity.type
_entity.pdbx_description
1 polymer ?
#
loop_
_entity_poly.entity_id
_entity_poly.type
_entity_poly.pdbx_seq_one_letter_code
_entity_poly.pdbx_strand_id
1 'polypeptide(L)'
;HAVESSLSPRATPYTKLFGYKAIEMILHGYQRLVSEGREALHILLDDFLVASNFAGIAFGTAGCAAVHAMSYPLGGKYHVAHGESNYAMFTGVLKNYLELRQDGEIAVMNEFLARLLGCGTQAVYDRLEDLLNQLLPKRSLHEYGVTRQDLRDFTHSVITGQGRLMDNSFVPLDETRVLKIYTELF
;
A
#
# COMPACT_ATOMS: atom_id res chain seq x y z
N HIS A 1 2.70 -0.67 5.00
CA HIS A 1 3.13 0.08 6.19
C HIS A 1 4.20 1.12 5.89
N ALA A 2 5.32 0.71 5.27
CA ALA A 2 6.46 1.58 5.02
C ALA A 2 6.14 2.73 4.05
N VAL A 3 5.38 2.47 2.98
CA VAL A 3 4.97 3.49 2.01
C VAL A 3 4.00 4.49 2.66
N GLU A 4 2.94 4.01 3.29
CA GLU A 4 1.95 4.90 3.90
C GLU A 4 2.55 5.77 5.01
N SER A 5 3.35 5.17 5.90
CA SER A 5 4.01 5.92 6.97
C SER A 5 5.00 6.95 6.45
N SER A 6 5.68 6.68 5.32
CA SER A 6 6.60 7.63 4.70
C SER A 6 5.89 8.78 3.98
N LEU A 7 4.68 8.54 3.47
CA LEU A 7 3.82 9.56 2.84
C LEU A 7 2.94 10.31 3.85
N SER A 8 2.85 9.82 5.09
CA SER A 8 2.01 10.43 6.13
C SER A 8 2.44 11.87 6.43
N PRO A 9 1.50 12.80 6.67
CA PRO A 9 1.83 14.15 7.16
C PRO A 9 2.54 14.14 8.54
N ARG A 10 2.50 13.02 9.25
CA ARG A 10 3.20 12.81 10.53
C ARG A 10 4.60 12.22 10.36
N ALA A 11 5.03 11.95 9.12
CA ALA A 11 6.36 11.41 8.85
C ALA A 11 7.45 12.41 9.24
N THR A 12 8.48 11.91 9.89
CA THR A 12 9.67 12.66 10.28
C THR A 12 10.89 12.14 9.50
N PRO A 13 12.02 12.89 9.46
CA PRO A 13 13.25 12.34 8.89
C PRO A 13 13.66 10.99 9.49
N TYR A 14 13.42 10.80 10.79
CA TYR A 14 13.70 9.55 11.49
C TYR A 14 12.80 8.41 10.98
N THR A 15 11.48 8.60 10.93
CA THR A 15 10.55 7.54 10.46
C THR A 15 10.74 7.23 8.99
N LYS A 16 11.05 8.24 8.17
CA LYS A 16 11.36 8.04 6.74
C LYS A 16 12.63 7.22 6.53
N LEU A 17 13.68 7.41 7.35
CA LEU A 17 14.90 6.60 7.27
C LEU A 17 14.57 5.10 7.33
N PHE A 18 13.75 4.68 8.29
CA PHE A 18 13.33 3.29 8.43
C PHE A 18 12.33 2.86 7.34
N GLY A 19 11.37 3.72 7.01
CA GLY A 19 10.37 3.43 5.99
C GLY A 19 11.01 3.18 4.61
N TYR A 20 11.88 4.08 4.15
CA TYR A 20 12.56 3.94 2.87
C TYR A 20 13.50 2.73 2.85
N LYS A 21 14.21 2.46 3.98
CA LYS A 21 15.06 1.27 4.07
C LYS A 21 14.25 -0.03 4.04
N ALA A 22 13.10 -0.06 4.69
CA ALA A 22 12.19 -1.20 4.63
C ALA A 22 11.69 -1.45 3.18
N ILE A 23 11.27 -0.39 2.47
CA ILE A 23 10.83 -0.49 1.08
C ILE A 23 11.95 -1.05 0.19
N GLU A 24 13.16 -0.53 0.31
CA GLU A 24 14.33 -1.00 -0.45
C GLU A 24 14.56 -2.50 -0.23
N MET A 25 14.65 -2.93 1.03
CA MET A 25 14.91 -4.33 1.38
C MET A 25 13.80 -5.26 0.87
N ILE A 26 12.53 -4.87 1.04
CA ILE A 26 11.38 -5.67 0.59
C ILE A 26 11.37 -5.80 -0.94
N LEU A 27 11.55 -4.71 -1.67
CA LEU A 27 11.53 -4.74 -3.13
C LEU A 27 12.70 -5.56 -3.70
N HIS A 28 13.91 -5.40 -3.16
CA HIS A 28 15.04 -6.25 -3.55
C HIS A 28 14.76 -7.73 -3.26
N GLY A 29 14.21 -8.04 -2.08
CA GLY A 29 13.82 -9.41 -1.74
C GLY A 29 12.76 -9.97 -2.69
N TYR A 30 11.75 -9.19 -3.05
CA TYR A 30 10.71 -9.59 -4.00
C TYR A 30 11.26 -9.82 -5.42
N GLN A 31 12.15 -8.94 -5.89
CA GLN A 31 12.82 -9.12 -7.19
C GLN A 31 13.66 -10.41 -7.21
N ARG A 32 14.36 -10.72 -6.12
CA ARG A 32 15.10 -11.97 -5.98
C ARG A 32 14.18 -13.18 -5.97
N LEU A 33 13.08 -13.17 -5.24
CA LEU A 33 12.10 -14.25 -5.25
C LEU A 33 11.53 -14.52 -6.64
N VAL A 34 11.28 -13.47 -7.43
CA VAL A 34 10.81 -13.60 -8.81
C VAL A 34 11.88 -14.19 -9.72
N SER A 35 13.14 -13.77 -9.57
CA SER A 35 14.25 -14.21 -10.45
C SER A 35 14.87 -15.54 -10.06
N GLU A 36 14.96 -15.84 -8.75
CA GLU A 36 15.65 -17.02 -8.20
C GLU A 36 14.66 -18.13 -7.78
N GLY A 37 13.36 -17.83 -7.72
CA GLY A 37 12.34 -18.78 -7.28
C GLY A 37 12.14 -18.83 -5.76
N ARG A 38 11.16 -19.62 -5.33
CA ARG A 38 10.73 -19.71 -3.92
C ARG A 38 11.83 -20.21 -2.96
N GLU A 39 12.80 -20.93 -3.45
CA GLU A 39 13.91 -21.41 -2.63
C GLU A 39 14.74 -20.27 -2.04
N ALA A 40 14.81 -19.12 -2.72
CA ALA A 40 15.47 -17.93 -2.20
C ALA A 40 14.81 -17.40 -0.91
N LEU A 41 13.54 -17.75 -0.63
CA LEU A 41 12.84 -17.31 0.57
C LEU A 41 13.58 -17.66 1.86
N HIS A 42 14.17 -18.86 1.94
CA HIS A 42 14.91 -19.30 3.13
C HIS A 42 16.12 -18.41 3.45
N ILE A 43 16.77 -17.90 2.42
CA ILE A 43 17.93 -16.99 2.55
C ILE A 43 17.46 -15.57 2.88
N LEU A 44 16.28 -15.17 2.42
CA LEU A 44 15.74 -13.82 2.56
C LEU A 44 14.90 -13.59 3.81
N LEU A 45 14.60 -14.64 4.60
CA LEU A 45 13.73 -14.54 5.77
C LEU A 45 14.22 -13.52 6.78
N ASP A 46 15.51 -13.52 7.09
CA ASP A 46 16.10 -12.59 8.06
C ASP A 46 16.00 -11.15 7.55
N ASP A 47 16.27 -10.91 6.26
CA ASP A 47 16.13 -9.59 5.64
C ASP A 47 14.69 -9.11 5.65
N PHE A 48 13.71 -9.97 5.36
CA PHE A 48 12.30 -9.64 5.44
C PHE A 48 11.85 -9.35 6.87
N LEU A 49 12.37 -10.09 7.86
CA LEU A 49 12.07 -9.85 9.27
C LEU A 49 12.61 -8.49 9.72
N VAL A 50 13.85 -8.16 9.35
CA VAL A 50 14.45 -6.84 9.62
C VAL A 50 13.68 -5.73 8.91
N ALA A 51 13.33 -5.90 7.64
CA ALA A 51 12.54 -4.93 6.89
C ALA A 51 11.15 -4.71 7.50
N SER A 52 10.49 -5.79 7.94
CA SER A 52 9.21 -5.71 8.67
C SER A 52 9.34 -4.91 9.97
N ASN A 53 10.43 -5.13 10.72
CA ASN A 53 10.71 -4.35 11.93
C ASN A 53 10.94 -2.87 11.61
N PHE A 54 11.71 -2.54 10.59
CA PHE A 54 11.90 -1.16 10.15
C PHE A 54 10.58 -0.49 9.74
N ALA A 55 9.73 -1.20 8.99
CA ALA A 55 8.39 -0.71 8.69
C ALA A 55 7.59 -0.47 9.98
N GLY A 56 7.72 -1.37 10.98
CA GLY A 56 7.12 -1.25 12.31
C GLY A 56 7.53 0.03 13.04
N ILE A 57 8.82 0.36 13.03
CA ILE A 57 9.35 1.60 13.63
C ILE A 57 8.77 2.83 12.90
N ALA A 58 8.70 2.78 11.56
CA ALA A 58 8.18 3.87 10.77
C ALA A 58 6.68 4.13 11.06
N PHE A 59 5.83 3.11 10.91
CA PHE A 59 4.38 3.32 11.08
C PHE A 59 3.95 3.44 12.55
N GLY A 60 4.70 2.90 13.49
CA GLY A 60 4.42 3.04 14.93
C GLY A 60 4.34 4.50 15.39
N THR A 61 5.09 5.38 14.74
CA THR A 61 5.08 6.83 15.00
C THR A 61 4.26 7.61 13.97
N ALA A 62 4.52 7.37 12.66
CA ALA A 62 3.88 8.13 11.59
C ALA A 62 2.47 7.63 11.23
N GLY A 63 2.11 6.41 11.65
CA GLY A 63 0.81 5.81 11.41
C GLY A 63 0.65 5.22 10.01
N CYS A 64 -0.45 4.48 9.82
CA CYS A 64 -0.97 4.03 8.53
C CYS A 64 -2.05 4.99 8.05
N ALA A 65 -2.52 4.82 6.82
CA ALA A 65 -3.43 5.76 6.16
C ALA A 65 -4.57 5.05 5.41
N ALA A 66 -4.95 5.58 4.24
CA ALA A 66 -6.13 5.13 3.50
C ALA A 66 -6.08 3.67 3.02
N VAL A 67 -4.91 3.12 2.68
CA VAL A 67 -4.81 1.70 2.30
C VAL A 67 -5.31 0.82 3.45
N HIS A 68 -4.84 1.07 4.66
CA HIS A 68 -5.28 0.34 5.84
C HIS A 68 -6.75 0.62 6.18
N ALA A 69 -7.16 1.88 6.16
CA ALA A 69 -8.56 2.24 6.43
C ALA A 69 -9.53 1.51 5.49
N MET A 70 -9.20 1.48 4.19
CA MET A 70 -10.04 0.88 3.16
C MET A 70 -9.96 -0.65 3.13
N SER A 71 -8.88 -1.25 3.64
CA SER A 71 -8.74 -2.71 3.71
C SER A 71 -9.53 -3.36 4.84
N TYR A 72 -9.82 -2.62 5.92
CA TYR A 72 -10.48 -3.17 7.11
C TYR A 72 -11.87 -3.76 6.84
N PRO A 73 -12.77 -3.13 6.04
CA PRO A 73 -14.07 -3.74 5.75
C PRO A 73 -13.93 -5.06 4.99
N LEU A 74 -12.96 -5.18 4.07
CA LEU A 74 -12.69 -6.42 3.33
C LEU A 74 -12.24 -7.53 4.28
N GLY A 75 -11.25 -7.25 5.13
CA GLY A 75 -10.79 -8.21 6.13
C GLY A 75 -11.87 -8.57 7.15
N GLY A 76 -12.62 -7.59 7.64
CA GLY A 76 -13.64 -7.78 8.68
C GLY A 76 -14.87 -8.56 8.18
N LYS A 77 -15.36 -8.29 6.97
CA LYS A 77 -16.57 -8.92 6.43
C LYS A 77 -16.30 -10.24 5.69
N TYR A 78 -15.20 -10.27 4.93
CA TYR A 78 -14.89 -11.40 4.03
C TYR A 78 -13.73 -12.27 4.54
N HIS A 79 -13.21 -11.97 5.73
CA HIS A 79 -12.12 -12.70 6.38
C HIS A 79 -10.86 -12.86 5.52
N VAL A 80 -10.62 -11.88 4.64
CA VAL A 80 -9.40 -11.82 3.84
C VAL A 80 -8.23 -11.45 4.76
N ALA A 81 -7.11 -12.15 4.62
CA ALA A 81 -5.92 -11.90 5.44
C ALA A 81 -5.46 -10.44 5.33
N HIS A 82 -4.95 -9.87 6.43
CA HIS A 82 -4.59 -8.46 6.54
C HIS A 82 -3.67 -7.98 5.41
N GLY A 83 -2.60 -8.72 5.13
CA GLY A 83 -1.66 -8.36 4.05
C GLY A 83 -2.31 -8.37 2.67
N GLU A 84 -3.17 -9.38 2.39
CA GLU A 84 -3.89 -9.50 1.13
C GLU A 84 -4.95 -8.41 0.98
N SER A 85 -5.69 -8.09 2.06
CA SER A 85 -6.65 -6.98 2.07
C SER A 85 -5.98 -5.63 1.78
N ASN A 86 -4.81 -5.37 2.39
CA ASN A 86 -4.03 -4.17 2.10
C ASN A 86 -3.53 -4.16 0.66
N TYR A 87 -3.04 -5.30 0.16
CA TYR A 87 -2.56 -5.40 -1.22
C TYR A 87 -3.69 -5.12 -2.24
N ALA A 88 -4.90 -5.60 -1.99
CA ALA A 88 -6.05 -5.33 -2.84
C ALA A 88 -6.30 -3.82 -3.03
N MET A 89 -6.06 -3.00 -2.00
CA MET A 89 -6.24 -1.53 -2.02
C MET A 89 -5.02 -0.76 -2.51
N PHE A 90 -3.81 -1.30 -2.33
CA PHE A 90 -2.56 -0.58 -2.29
C PHE A 90 -2.30 0.32 -3.49
N THR A 91 -2.16 -0.26 -4.68
CA THR A 91 -1.84 0.52 -5.89
C THR A 91 -3.01 1.40 -6.34
N GLY A 92 -4.26 0.98 -6.09
CA GLY A 92 -5.44 1.78 -6.38
C GLY A 92 -5.46 3.10 -5.58
N VAL A 93 -5.17 3.04 -4.29
CA VAL A 93 -5.08 4.25 -3.44
C VAL A 93 -3.94 5.15 -3.91
N LEU A 94 -2.76 4.61 -4.18
CA LEU A 94 -1.59 5.40 -4.61
C LEU A 94 -1.81 6.08 -5.97
N LYS A 95 -2.43 5.38 -6.93
CA LYS A 95 -2.83 5.97 -8.22
C LYS A 95 -3.82 7.13 -8.04
N ASN A 96 -4.77 6.98 -7.13
CA ASN A 96 -5.72 8.05 -6.79
C ASN A 96 -5.06 9.23 -6.06
N TYR A 97 -4.03 9.01 -5.24
CA TYR A 97 -3.22 10.11 -4.69
C TYR A 97 -2.54 10.91 -5.81
N LEU A 98 -1.98 10.26 -6.83
CA LEU A 98 -1.35 10.92 -7.96
C LEU A 98 -2.33 11.74 -8.81
N GLU A 99 -3.58 11.29 -8.95
CA GLU A 99 -4.61 12.09 -9.63
C GLU A 99 -4.91 13.40 -8.90
N LEU A 100 -4.82 13.40 -7.57
CA LEU A 100 -5.11 14.55 -6.73
C LEU A 100 -3.91 15.47 -6.54
N ARG A 101 -2.72 14.88 -6.41
CA ARG A 101 -1.48 15.62 -6.15
C ARG A 101 -0.26 14.83 -6.62
N GLN A 102 0.58 15.48 -7.45
CA GLN A 102 1.75 14.85 -8.05
C GLN A 102 3.09 15.33 -7.47
N ASP A 103 3.06 16.36 -6.63
CA ASP A 103 4.25 16.98 -6.02
C ASP A 103 4.43 16.58 -4.54
N GLY A 104 5.50 17.07 -3.93
CA GLY A 104 5.82 16.81 -2.53
C GLY A 104 6.33 15.39 -2.29
N GLU A 105 5.95 14.80 -1.16
CA GLU A 105 6.48 13.50 -0.73
C GLU A 105 6.18 12.35 -1.69
N ILE A 106 5.08 12.40 -2.42
CA ILE A 106 4.75 11.36 -3.40
C ILE A 106 5.70 11.41 -4.60
N ALA A 107 6.14 12.60 -5.02
CA ALA A 107 7.14 12.74 -6.07
C ALA A 107 8.49 12.11 -5.64
N VAL A 108 8.92 12.40 -4.42
CA VAL A 108 10.15 11.83 -3.84
C VAL A 108 10.04 10.30 -3.74
N MET A 109 8.89 9.79 -3.27
CA MET A 109 8.61 8.35 -3.21
C MET A 109 8.64 7.72 -4.60
N ASN A 110 8.03 8.35 -5.59
CA ASN A 110 8.00 7.83 -6.95
C ASN A 110 9.38 7.79 -7.61
N GLU A 111 10.22 8.81 -7.39
CA GLU A 111 11.62 8.79 -7.84
C GLU A 111 12.42 7.66 -7.18
N PHE A 112 12.19 7.43 -5.89
CA PHE A 112 12.84 6.35 -5.15
C PHE A 112 12.41 4.98 -5.68
N LEU A 113 11.10 4.75 -5.82
CA LEU A 113 10.55 3.49 -6.36
C LEU A 113 10.98 3.27 -7.81
N ALA A 114 11.01 4.31 -8.64
CA ALA A 114 11.45 4.24 -10.04
C ALA A 114 12.88 3.71 -10.17
N ARG A 115 13.78 4.18 -9.29
CA ARG A 115 15.16 3.66 -9.24
C ARG A 115 15.22 2.18 -8.86
N LEU A 116 14.46 1.77 -7.85
CA LEU A 116 14.43 0.37 -7.40
C LEU A 116 13.81 -0.57 -8.43
N LEU A 117 12.77 -0.10 -9.15
CA LEU A 117 12.04 -0.90 -10.13
C LEU A 117 12.62 -0.81 -11.55
N GLY A 118 13.60 0.06 -11.78
CA GLY A 118 14.22 0.25 -13.09
C GLY A 118 13.26 0.81 -14.14
N CYS A 119 12.40 1.78 -13.77
CA CYS A 119 11.39 2.36 -14.66
C CYS A 119 11.31 3.89 -14.53
N GLY A 120 10.52 4.52 -15.40
CA GLY A 120 10.17 5.94 -15.24
C GLY A 120 9.14 6.16 -14.13
N THR A 121 9.13 7.36 -13.53
CA THR A 121 8.22 7.71 -12.43
C THR A 121 6.73 7.58 -12.79
N GLN A 122 6.37 7.73 -14.06
CA GLN A 122 4.99 7.58 -14.53
C GLN A 122 4.51 6.12 -14.54
N ALA A 123 5.43 5.15 -14.60
CA ALA A 123 5.12 3.72 -14.68
C ALA A 123 5.29 3.00 -13.32
N VAL A 124 5.62 3.73 -12.25
CA VAL A 124 6.03 3.14 -10.97
C VAL A 124 4.99 2.18 -10.40
N TYR A 125 3.72 2.59 -10.35
CA TYR A 125 2.69 1.76 -9.73
C TYR A 125 2.26 0.58 -10.61
N ASP A 126 2.36 0.71 -11.93
CA ASP A 126 2.13 -0.42 -12.84
C ASP A 126 3.26 -1.45 -12.71
N ARG A 127 4.53 -0.99 -12.69
CA ARG A 127 5.68 -1.87 -12.48
C ARG A 127 5.70 -2.53 -11.10
N LEU A 128 5.28 -1.79 -10.07
CA LEU A 128 5.12 -2.34 -8.73
C LEU A 128 4.04 -3.43 -8.72
N GLU A 129 2.90 -3.18 -9.35
CA GLU A 129 1.79 -4.13 -9.47
C GLU A 129 2.22 -5.39 -10.26
N ASP A 130 2.96 -5.22 -11.36
CA ASP A 130 3.54 -6.33 -12.13
C ASP A 130 4.46 -7.22 -11.29
N LEU A 131 5.33 -6.61 -10.47
CA LEU A 131 6.21 -7.34 -9.57
C LEU A 131 5.42 -8.12 -8.51
N LEU A 132 4.47 -7.45 -7.86
CA LEU A 132 3.66 -8.06 -6.81
C LEU A 132 2.75 -9.17 -7.34
N ASN A 133 2.20 -9.02 -8.55
CA ASN A 133 1.36 -10.02 -9.22
C ASN A 133 2.11 -11.34 -9.50
N GLN A 134 3.43 -11.30 -9.67
CA GLN A 134 4.24 -12.51 -9.85
C GLN A 134 4.40 -13.29 -8.54
N LEU A 135 4.23 -12.64 -7.40
CA LEU A 135 4.33 -13.26 -6.06
C LEU A 135 2.94 -13.68 -5.54
N LEU A 136 1.97 -12.80 -5.67
CA LEU A 136 0.57 -12.99 -5.28
C LEU A 136 -0.33 -12.30 -6.31
N PRO A 137 -1.04 -13.05 -7.16
CA PRO A 137 -1.96 -12.46 -8.12
C PRO A 137 -3.00 -11.57 -7.44
N LYS A 138 -3.09 -10.32 -7.89
CA LYS A 138 -4.07 -9.36 -7.38
C LYS A 138 -5.46 -9.78 -7.85
N ARG A 139 -6.39 -9.82 -6.92
CA ARG A 139 -7.80 -10.13 -7.18
C ARG A 139 -8.62 -8.85 -7.12
N SER A 140 -9.63 -8.75 -7.98
CA SER A 140 -10.63 -7.70 -7.86
C SER A 140 -11.54 -7.94 -6.65
N LEU A 141 -12.20 -6.90 -6.15
CA LEU A 141 -13.02 -7.03 -4.94
C LEU A 141 -14.16 -8.03 -5.11
N HIS A 142 -14.76 -8.13 -6.30
CA HIS A 142 -15.84 -9.07 -6.53
C HIS A 142 -15.40 -10.54 -6.43
N GLU A 143 -14.13 -10.85 -6.70
CA GLU A 143 -13.58 -12.20 -6.55
C GLU A 143 -13.44 -12.65 -5.08
N TYR A 144 -13.48 -11.70 -4.14
CA TYR A 144 -13.62 -11.98 -2.70
C TYR A 144 -15.08 -12.12 -2.27
N GLY A 145 -16.04 -11.95 -3.18
CA GLY A 145 -17.47 -12.00 -2.89
C GLY A 145 -18.10 -10.63 -2.56
N VAL A 146 -17.32 -9.54 -2.66
CA VAL A 146 -17.83 -8.18 -2.44
C VAL A 146 -18.90 -7.85 -3.47
N THR A 147 -20.00 -7.26 -3.03
CA THR A 147 -21.10 -6.83 -3.89
C THR A 147 -21.08 -5.32 -4.14
N ARG A 148 -21.81 -4.85 -5.15
CA ARG A 148 -21.94 -3.40 -5.41
C ARG A 148 -22.56 -2.64 -4.22
N GLN A 149 -23.39 -3.28 -3.41
CA GLN A 149 -23.93 -2.67 -2.19
C GLN A 149 -22.82 -2.49 -1.16
N ASP A 150 -21.94 -3.47 -1.01
CA ASP A 150 -20.82 -3.40 -0.06
C ASP A 150 -19.89 -2.23 -0.34
N LEU A 151 -19.72 -1.81 -1.60
CA LEU A 151 -18.85 -0.66 -1.92
C LEU A 151 -19.33 0.61 -1.20
N ARG A 152 -20.64 0.81 -1.10
CA ARG A 152 -21.23 1.94 -0.37
C ARG A 152 -21.11 1.75 1.14
N ASP A 153 -21.40 0.54 1.63
CA ASP A 153 -21.32 0.22 3.06
C ASP A 153 -19.87 0.36 3.55
N PHE A 154 -18.89 -0.11 2.77
CA PHE A 154 -17.47 0.04 3.04
C PHE A 154 -17.06 1.51 3.05
N THR A 155 -17.48 2.28 2.04
CA THR A 155 -17.22 3.72 1.96
C THR A 155 -17.73 4.42 3.21
N HIS A 156 -18.99 4.19 3.59
CA HIS A 156 -19.58 4.77 4.79
C HIS A 156 -18.80 4.39 6.05
N SER A 157 -18.47 3.10 6.20
CA SER A 157 -17.70 2.59 7.34
C SER A 157 -16.31 3.24 7.45
N VAL A 158 -15.64 3.44 6.33
CA VAL A 158 -14.32 4.09 6.30
C VAL A 158 -14.42 5.56 6.71
N ILE A 159 -15.33 6.30 6.08
CA ILE A 159 -15.48 7.74 6.35
C ILE A 159 -15.92 8.01 7.81
N THR A 160 -16.82 7.20 8.33
CA THR A 160 -17.36 7.43 9.70
C THR A 160 -16.51 6.79 10.81
N GLY A 161 -15.84 5.65 10.51
CA GLY A 161 -15.18 4.84 11.54
C GLY A 161 -13.66 4.89 11.52
N GLN A 162 -13.02 5.33 10.42
CA GLN A 162 -11.56 5.28 10.26
C GLN A 162 -10.89 6.65 10.17
N GLY A 163 -11.49 7.69 10.76
CA GLY A 163 -10.98 9.07 10.72
C GLY A 163 -9.50 9.18 11.07
N ARG A 164 -9.05 8.50 12.14
CA ARG A 164 -7.64 8.51 12.55
C ARG A 164 -6.66 8.05 11.45
N LEU A 165 -7.04 7.06 10.64
CA LEU A 165 -6.22 6.58 9.53
C LEU A 165 -6.38 7.49 8.31
N MET A 166 -7.60 7.92 8.00
CA MET A 166 -7.87 8.80 6.87
C MET A 166 -7.16 10.15 7.00
N ASP A 167 -7.05 10.70 8.22
CA ASP A 167 -6.32 11.94 8.52
C ASP A 167 -4.81 11.84 8.29
N ASN A 168 -4.26 10.63 8.22
CA ASN A 168 -2.86 10.38 7.88
C ASN A 168 -2.63 10.21 6.37
N SER A 169 -3.65 10.31 5.54
CA SER A 169 -3.52 10.19 4.09
C SER A 169 -2.67 11.31 3.53
N PHE A 170 -1.86 10.99 2.50
CA PHE A 170 -1.02 11.96 1.81
C PHE A 170 -1.80 13.17 1.30
N VAL A 171 -2.99 12.92 0.77
CA VAL A 171 -4.02 13.94 0.49
C VAL A 171 -5.34 13.48 1.08
N PRO A 172 -6.21 14.41 1.54
CA PRO A 172 -7.54 14.04 2.00
C PRO A 172 -8.34 13.31 0.92
N LEU A 173 -9.02 12.23 1.31
CA LEU A 173 -9.93 11.49 0.45
C LEU A 173 -11.35 11.63 1.01
N ASP A 174 -12.23 12.27 0.26
CA ASP A 174 -13.65 12.37 0.60
C ASP A 174 -14.42 11.09 0.25
N GLU A 175 -15.69 11.04 0.65
CA GLU A 175 -16.57 9.89 0.39
C GLU A 175 -16.65 9.55 -1.09
N THR A 176 -16.71 10.55 -1.96
CA THR A 176 -16.79 10.35 -3.42
C THR A 176 -15.52 9.67 -3.94
N ARG A 177 -14.35 10.11 -3.45
CA ARG A 177 -13.07 9.54 -3.87
C ARG A 177 -12.89 8.12 -3.32
N VAL A 178 -13.27 7.85 -2.09
CA VAL A 178 -13.22 6.51 -1.50
C VAL A 178 -14.12 5.55 -2.28
N LEU A 179 -15.35 5.96 -2.62
CA LEU A 179 -16.25 5.16 -3.44
C LEU A 179 -15.70 4.92 -4.85
N LYS A 180 -15.07 5.94 -5.47
CA LYS A 180 -14.39 5.79 -6.76
C LYS A 180 -13.32 4.71 -6.70
N ILE A 181 -12.42 4.76 -5.70
CA ILE A 181 -11.36 3.77 -5.53
C ILE A 181 -11.93 2.35 -5.39
N TYR A 182 -12.93 2.14 -4.55
CA TYR A 182 -13.58 0.84 -4.42
C TYR A 182 -14.23 0.37 -5.72
N THR A 183 -14.81 1.29 -6.49
CA THR A 183 -15.43 0.98 -7.78
C THR A 183 -14.40 0.57 -8.83
N GLU A 184 -13.24 1.20 -8.85
CA GLU A 184 -12.13 0.87 -9.75
C GLU A 184 -11.49 -0.49 -9.42
N LEU A 185 -11.55 -0.90 -8.15
CA LEU A 185 -11.02 -2.18 -7.68
C LEU A 185 -12.03 -3.33 -7.72
N PHE A 186 -13.30 -3.05 -8.03
CA PHE A 186 -14.39 -4.04 -8.09
C PHE A 186 -14.38 -4.82 -9.40
#